data_caeb18e27abda61cb5292cb5240b7101
#
_entry.id   caeb18e27abda61cb5292cb5240b7101
#
_cell.length_a   1.000
_cell.length_b   1.000
_cell.length_c   1.000
_cell.angle_alpha   90.00
_cell.angle_beta   90.00
_cell.angle_gamma   90.00
#
_symmetry.space_group_name_H-M   'P 1'
#
loop_
_entity.id
_entity.type
_entity.pdbx_description
1 polymer ?
#
loop_
_entity_poly.entity_id
_entity_poly.type
_entity_poly.pdbx_seq_one_letter_code
_entity_poly.pdbx_strand_id
1 'polypeptide(L)'
;MQGFCPAGERRAPPGVDGKTKCYGYLDIETTGCSRYSDLTVVGVGRVQGDAHRCDQLYGGQITADAVLGMLDGIDEVYTYNGRRFDLPFIKQRLGLDVRRQVRHTDLMYDCWRRNLKGGLKVVEVRLGIARGLPDMNGYMAVKLWWDYVNNNDLEALRVLLEYNREDVMNLHVLREKLGVA
;
A
#
# COMPACT_ATOMS: atom_id res chain seq x y z
N MET A 1 -16.54 41.56 -54.49
CA MET A 1 -15.44 41.54 -53.50
C MET A 1 -15.99 40.83 -52.26
N GLN A 2 -15.57 39.58 -52.09
CA GLN A 2 -16.05 38.73 -50.97
C GLN A 2 -15.05 38.89 -49.83
N GLY A 3 -15.54 39.36 -48.68
CA GLY A 3 -14.76 39.50 -47.47
C GLY A 3 -14.56 38.13 -46.77
N PHE A 4 -13.30 37.78 -46.58
CA PHE A 4 -12.83 36.60 -45.88
C PHE A 4 -12.87 36.87 -44.37
N CYS A 5 -13.69 36.10 -43.60
CA CYS A 5 -13.63 36.11 -42.17
C CYS A 5 -12.54 35.11 -41.70
N PRO A 6 -11.60 35.52 -40.86
CA PRO A 6 -10.64 34.57 -40.28
C PRO A 6 -11.31 33.69 -39.22
N ALA A 7 -11.06 32.40 -39.33
CA ALA A 7 -11.50 31.38 -38.35
C ALA A 7 -10.92 31.68 -36.97
N GLY A 8 -11.80 31.73 -35.96
CA GLY A 8 -11.43 31.91 -34.57
C GLY A 8 -10.58 30.75 -34.04
N GLU A 9 -9.41 31.09 -33.52
CA GLU A 9 -8.53 30.20 -32.79
C GLU A 9 -9.30 29.67 -31.56
N ARG A 10 -9.55 28.36 -31.57
CA ARG A 10 -10.05 27.67 -30.35
C ARG A 10 -8.89 27.65 -29.36
N ARG A 11 -8.99 28.44 -28.30
CA ARG A 11 -8.14 28.33 -27.13
C ARG A 11 -8.22 26.91 -26.61
N ALA A 12 -7.08 26.23 -26.53
CA ALA A 12 -6.91 24.98 -25.83
C ALA A 12 -7.31 25.16 -24.35
N PRO A 13 -7.96 24.17 -23.71
CA PRO A 13 -8.27 24.23 -22.29
C PRO A 13 -6.95 24.36 -21.49
N PRO A 14 -6.98 25.04 -20.31
CA PRO A 14 -5.78 25.21 -19.48
C PRO A 14 -5.19 23.86 -19.12
N GLY A 15 -3.87 23.75 -19.34
CA GLY A 15 -3.12 22.53 -19.19
C GLY A 15 -3.32 21.85 -17.84
N VAL A 16 -3.78 20.63 -17.89
CA VAL A 16 -3.54 19.64 -16.84
C VAL A 16 -2.04 19.38 -16.93
N ASP A 17 -1.28 19.73 -15.90
CA ASP A 17 0.13 19.34 -15.79
C ASP A 17 0.17 17.82 -15.95
N GLY A 18 0.75 17.36 -17.08
CA GLY A 18 0.70 15.98 -17.53
C GLY A 18 1.56 14.99 -16.72
N LYS A 19 1.71 15.24 -15.43
CA LYS A 19 2.40 14.34 -14.51
C LYS A 19 1.43 13.23 -14.10
N THR A 20 1.70 12.02 -14.59
CA THR A 20 0.99 10.81 -14.14
C THR A 20 1.14 10.67 -12.62
N LYS A 21 0.01 10.59 -11.90
CA LYS A 21 0.04 10.42 -10.44
C LYS A 21 0.73 9.11 -10.05
N CYS A 22 1.50 9.19 -8.97
CA CYS A 22 2.11 8.04 -8.32
C CYS A 22 1.29 7.64 -7.10
N TYR A 23 0.74 6.44 -7.11
CA TYR A 23 -0.04 5.91 -6.00
C TYR A 23 0.79 4.91 -5.20
N GLY A 24 0.75 5.06 -3.87
CA GLY A 24 1.38 4.14 -2.93
C GLY A 24 0.38 3.17 -2.31
N TYR A 25 0.84 1.98 -1.97
CA TYR A 25 0.08 0.95 -1.25
C TYR A 25 0.95 0.46 -0.11
N LEU A 26 0.49 0.60 1.13
CA LEU A 26 1.29 0.30 2.32
C LEU A 26 0.63 -0.77 3.15
N ASP A 27 1.42 -1.73 3.58
CA ASP A 27 1.07 -2.77 4.52
C ASP A 27 2.27 -3.14 5.40
N ILE A 28 2.04 -3.58 6.64
CA ILE A 28 3.09 -3.96 7.58
C ILE A 28 2.87 -5.35 8.14
N GLU A 29 3.99 -6.03 8.49
CA GLU A 29 3.97 -7.19 9.37
C GLU A 29 4.59 -6.84 10.73
N THR A 30 4.13 -7.54 11.77
CA THR A 30 4.53 -7.27 13.15
C THR A 30 4.70 -8.57 13.93
N THR A 31 5.39 -8.52 15.07
CA THR A 31 5.46 -9.66 15.98
C THR A 31 4.15 -9.90 16.76
N GLY A 32 3.11 -9.11 16.52
CA GLY A 32 1.80 -9.22 17.14
C GLY A 32 1.05 -7.89 17.14
N CYS A 33 -0.15 -7.87 17.73
CA CYS A 33 -1.04 -6.70 17.70
C CYS A 33 -0.91 -5.78 18.92
N SER A 34 -0.01 -6.08 19.87
CA SER A 34 0.16 -5.26 21.06
C SER A 34 1.03 -4.03 20.79
N ARG A 35 0.87 -3.01 21.64
CA ARG A 35 1.75 -1.82 21.58
C ARG A 35 3.25 -2.13 21.84
N TYR A 36 3.56 -3.31 22.38
CA TYR A 36 4.93 -3.77 22.64
C TYR A 36 5.50 -4.61 21.51
N SER A 37 4.68 -4.96 20.52
CA SER A 37 5.14 -5.74 19.37
C SER A 37 6.03 -4.90 18.46
N ASP A 38 6.91 -5.55 17.71
CA ASP A 38 7.86 -4.91 16.81
C ASP A 38 7.38 -4.96 15.36
N LEU A 39 7.82 -3.98 14.55
CA LEU A 39 7.72 -4.05 13.11
C LEU A 39 8.70 -5.11 12.58
N THR A 40 8.21 -6.01 11.75
CA THR A 40 9.02 -7.06 11.13
C THR A 40 9.21 -6.83 9.65
N VAL A 41 8.18 -6.37 8.95
CA VAL A 41 8.22 -5.96 7.54
C VAL A 41 7.43 -4.66 7.36
N VAL A 42 7.90 -3.77 6.49
CA VAL A 42 7.16 -2.63 5.94
C VAL A 42 7.23 -2.73 4.43
N GLY A 43 6.09 -2.93 3.77
CA GLY A 43 5.97 -2.97 2.32
C GLY A 43 5.31 -1.71 1.77
N VAL A 44 5.87 -1.16 0.68
CA VAL A 44 5.28 -0.05 -0.06
C VAL A 44 5.28 -0.39 -1.55
N GLY A 45 4.10 -0.61 -2.10
CA GLY A 45 3.87 -0.69 -3.53
C GLY A 45 3.78 0.69 -4.16
N ARG A 46 4.30 0.85 -5.37
CA ARG A 46 4.16 2.05 -6.20
C ARG A 46 3.53 1.71 -7.52
N VAL A 47 2.56 2.49 -7.93
CA VAL A 47 1.94 2.40 -9.25
C VAL A 47 1.90 3.78 -9.88
N GLN A 48 2.51 3.90 -11.06
CA GLN A 48 2.53 5.12 -11.85
C GLN A 48 2.34 4.76 -13.34
N GLY A 49 1.15 5.00 -13.87
CA GLY A 49 0.76 4.44 -15.17
C GLY A 49 0.86 2.91 -15.16
N ASP A 50 1.57 2.34 -16.12
CA ASP A 50 1.77 0.88 -16.23
C ASP A 50 2.96 0.36 -15.38
N ALA A 51 3.71 1.25 -14.74
CA ALA A 51 4.85 0.87 -13.92
C ALA A 51 4.40 0.47 -12.51
N HIS A 52 4.73 -0.77 -12.12
CA HIS A 52 4.43 -1.33 -10.81
C HIS A 52 5.72 -1.77 -10.13
N ARG A 53 5.90 -1.37 -8.88
CA ARG A 53 7.06 -1.74 -8.06
C ARG A 53 6.61 -1.97 -6.62
N CYS A 54 7.24 -2.89 -5.92
CA CYS A 54 7.06 -3.08 -4.48
C CYS A 54 8.43 -3.11 -3.82
N ASP A 55 8.64 -2.19 -2.90
CA ASP A 55 9.83 -2.10 -2.05
C ASP A 55 9.47 -2.60 -0.65
N GLN A 56 10.40 -3.30 -0.01
CA GLN A 56 10.19 -3.85 1.31
C GLN A 56 11.42 -3.61 2.19
N LEU A 57 11.17 -3.26 3.45
CA LEU A 57 12.15 -3.21 4.53
C LEU A 57 11.80 -4.27 5.56
N TYR A 58 12.80 -4.94 6.12
CA TYR A 58 12.59 -5.91 7.20
C TYR A 58 13.64 -5.79 8.31
N GLY A 59 13.26 -6.12 9.51
CA GLY A 59 14.13 -6.11 10.68
C GLY A 59 14.89 -4.80 10.88
N GLY A 60 16.19 -4.86 10.99
CA GLY A 60 17.05 -3.69 11.23
C GLY A 60 17.10 -2.66 10.10
N GLN A 61 16.54 -2.96 8.92
CA GLN A 61 16.42 -2.00 7.82
C GLN A 61 15.29 -0.98 8.06
N ILE A 62 14.35 -1.30 8.97
CA ILE A 62 13.17 -0.47 9.23
C ILE A 62 13.56 0.71 10.10
N THR A 63 13.80 1.86 9.48
CA THR A 63 14.05 3.14 10.13
C THR A 63 13.06 4.19 9.63
N ALA A 64 12.86 5.27 10.39
CA ALA A 64 11.99 6.37 9.98
C ALA A 64 12.40 6.93 8.62
N ASP A 65 13.70 7.16 8.41
CA ASP A 65 14.25 7.73 7.17
C ASP A 65 14.08 6.77 5.99
N ALA A 66 14.29 5.46 6.20
CA ALA A 66 14.12 4.46 5.15
C ALA A 66 12.64 4.36 4.71
N VAL A 67 11.71 4.33 5.67
CA VAL A 67 10.27 4.34 5.37
C VAL A 67 9.85 5.65 4.69
N LEU A 68 10.37 6.79 5.15
CA LEU A 68 10.12 8.09 4.50
C LEU A 68 10.64 8.11 3.07
N GLY A 69 11.82 7.55 2.81
CA GLY A 69 12.38 7.40 1.46
C GLY A 69 11.52 6.53 0.54
N MET A 70 10.85 5.49 1.08
CA MET A 70 9.89 4.71 0.30
C MET A 70 8.62 5.49 -0.06
N LEU A 71 8.29 6.55 0.66
CA LEU A 71 7.11 7.39 0.41
C LEU A 71 7.41 8.58 -0.50
N ASP A 72 8.68 8.88 -0.77
CA ASP A 72 9.08 10.03 -1.58
C ASP A 72 8.51 9.93 -3.01
N GLY A 73 7.92 11.02 -3.49
CA GLY A 73 7.30 11.10 -4.82
C GLY A 73 5.95 10.38 -4.95
N ILE A 74 5.38 9.83 -3.87
CA ILE A 74 4.02 9.28 -3.86
C ILE A 74 3.03 10.42 -3.59
N ASP A 75 1.99 10.52 -4.43
CA ASP A 75 0.94 11.53 -4.29
C ASP A 75 -0.11 11.14 -3.24
N GLU A 76 -0.41 9.85 -3.12
CA GLU A 76 -1.39 9.32 -2.17
C GLU A 76 -1.08 7.85 -1.82
N VAL A 77 -1.16 7.51 -0.53
CA VAL A 77 -0.98 6.15 0.00
C VAL A 77 -2.32 5.53 0.37
N TYR A 78 -2.52 4.30 -0.06
CA TYR A 78 -3.66 3.46 0.26
C TYR A 78 -3.27 2.34 1.21
N THR A 79 -4.17 2.02 2.14
CA THR A 79 -4.02 0.90 3.07
C THR A 79 -5.34 0.14 3.21
N TYR A 80 -5.36 -0.98 3.92
CA TYR A 80 -6.57 -1.63 4.40
C TYR A 80 -6.53 -1.75 5.93
N ASN A 81 -7.42 -1.04 6.63
CA ASN A 81 -7.41 -0.87 8.09
C ASN A 81 -6.16 -0.13 8.64
N GLY A 82 -5.35 0.45 7.76
CA GLY A 82 -4.09 1.07 8.15
C GLY A 82 -4.26 2.32 9.01
N ARG A 83 -5.40 3.01 8.91
CA ARG A 83 -5.74 4.12 9.80
C ARG A 83 -5.77 3.71 11.27
N ARG A 84 -6.13 2.45 11.56
CA ARG A 84 -6.28 1.91 12.91
C ARG A 84 -5.10 1.06 13.35
N PHE A 85 -4.36 0.48 12.41
CA PHE A 85 -3.26 -0.45 12.69
C PHE A 85 -1.91 0.05 12.17
N ASP A 86 -1.67 0.02 10.88
CA ASP A 86 -0.35 0.25 10.27
C ASP A 86 0.22 1.63 10.65
N LEU A 87 -0.54 2.70 10.41
CA LEU A 87 -0.04 4.05 10.59
C LEU A 87 0.19 4.43 12.07
N PRO A 88 -0.69 4.07 13.02
CA PRO A 88 -0.40 4.21 14.44
C PRO A 88 0.80 3.38 14.88
N PHE A 89 0.98 2.18 14.31
CA PHE A 89 2.09 1.30 14.64
C PHE A 89 3.44 1.89 14.17
N ILE A 90 3.52 2.32 12.92
CA ILE A 90 4.69 3.03 12.37
C ILE A 90 5.00 4.26 13.21
N LYS A 91 4.00 5.08 13.54
CA LYS A 91 4.18 6.26 14.37
C LYS A 91 4.71 5.93 15.76
N GLN A 92 4.20 4.87 16.38
CA GLN A 92 4.64 4.49 17.72
C GLN A 92 6.07 3.93 17.74
N ARG A 93 6.45 3.12 16.72
CA ARG A 93 7.75 2.44 16.69
C ARG A 93 8.86 3.32 16.11
N LEU A 94 8.54 4.18 15.15
CA LEU A 94 9.52 4.99 14.42
C LEU A 94 9.39 6.50 14.66
N GLY A 95 8.35 6.98 15.37
CA GLY A 95 8.06 8.40 15.49
C GLY A 95 7.54 9.05 14.18
N LEU A 96 7.37 8.29 13.11
CA LEU A 96 6.99 8.79 11.78
C LEU A 96 5.46 8.82 11.63
N ASP A 97 4.88 10.01 11.54
CA ASP A 97 3.47 10.18 11.18
C ASP A 97 3.32 10.25 9.65
N VAL A 98 3.04 9.12 9.02
CA VAL A 98 2.89 8.98 7.56
C VAL A 98 1.84 9.95 7.00
N ARG A 99 0.75 10.23 7.72
CA ARG A 99 -0.33 11.14 7.27
C ARG A 99 0.09 12.61 7.21
N ARG A 100 1.24 12.96 7.80
CA ARG A 100 1.84 14.29 7.66
C ARG A 100 2.77 14.39 6.45
N GLN A 101 3.16 13.26 5.88
CA GLN A 101 4.10 13.19 4.77
C GLN A 101 3.38 13.07 3.43
N VAL A 102 2.28 12.31 3.39
CA VAL A 102 1.56 11.98 2.16
C VAL A 102 0.05 11.87 2.45
N ARG A 103 -0.78 12.14 1.45
CA ARG A 103 -2.22 11.91 1.54
C ARG A 103 -2.49 10.43 1.76
N HIS A 104 -3.50 10.11 2.57
CA HIS A 104 -3.81 8.74 2.94
C HIS A 104 -5.29 8.44 2.82
N THR A 105 -5.59 7.33 2.15
CA THR A 105 -6.94 6.75 2.06
C THR A 105 -6.92 5.30 2.55
N ASP A 106 -7.87 4.96 3.42
CA ASP A 106 -8.04 3.60 3.95
C ASP A 106 -9.20 2.91 3.23
N LEU A 107 -8.88 1.97 2.35
CA LEU A 107 -9.83 1.26 1.48
C LEU A 107 -10.85 0.43 2.27
N MET A 108 -10.59 0.09 3.53
CA MET A 108 -11.55 -0.62 4.36
C MET A 108 -12.87 0.16 4.49
N TYR A 109 -12.81 1.50 4.60
CA TYR A 109 -14.02 2.32 4.69
C TYR A 109 -14.77 2.38 3.36
N ASP A 110 -14.06 2.33 2.22
CA ASP A 110 -14.66 2.22 0.89
C ASP A 110 -15.38 0.88 0.70
N CYS A 111 -14.75 -0.20 1.19
CA CYS A 111 -15.36 -1.53 1.24
C CYS A 111 -16.63 -1.53 2.09
N TRP A 112 -16.59 -0.93 3.28
CA TRP A 112 -17.76 -0.89 4.17
C TRP A 112 -18.94 -0.12 3.57
N ARG A 113 -18.68 0.98 2.87
CA ARG A 113 -19.74 1.73 2.14
C ARG A 113 -20.42 0.89 1.05
N ARG A 114 -19.74 -0.14 0.54
CA ARG A 114 -20.25 -1.09 -0.46
C ARG A 114 -20.72 -2.43 0.15
N ASN A 115 -20.92 -2.46 1.48
CA ASN A 115 -21.30 -3.65 2.24
C ASN A 115 -20.28 -4.82 2.13
N LEU A 116 -19.03 -4.53 1.76
CA LEU A 116 -17.91 -5.48 1.76
C LEU A 116 -17.24 -5.44 3.13
N LYS A 117 -17.73 -6.23 4.08
CA LYS A 117 -17.23 -6.29 5.45
C LYS A 117 -16.31 -7.50 5.64
N GLY A 118 -15.32 -7.35 6.54
CA GLY A 118 -14.34 -8.38 6.89
C GLY A 118 -12.92 -7.85 6.78
N GLY A 119 -11.93 -8.72 6.99
CA GLY A 119 -10.52 -8.44 6.71
C GLY A 119 -10.24 -8.42 5.21
N LEU A 120 -9.02 -7.96 4.84
CA LEU A 120 -8.61 -7.84 3.43
C LEU A 120 -8.89 -9.12 2.65
N LYS A 121 -8.46 -10.28 3.12
CA LYS A 121 -8.66 -11.59 2.46
C LYS A 121 -10.12 -11.94 2.21
N VAL A 122 -11.01 -11.60 3.13
CA VAL A 122 -12.45 -11.85 2.96
C VAL A 122 -13.02 -10.99 1.83
N VAL A 123 -12.58 -9.75 1.74
CA VAL A 123 -12.98 -8.82 0.67
C VAL A 123 -12.39 -9.24 -0.67
N GLU A 124 -11.12 -9.65 -0.70
CA GLU A 124 -10.46 -10.18 -1.90
C GLU A 124 -11.22 -11.36 -2.50
N VAL A 125 -11.56 -12.36 -1.68
CA VAL A 125 -12.35 -13.52 -2.13
C VAL A 125 -13.69 -13.09 -2.72
N ARG A 126 -14.40 -12.17 -2.07
CA ARG A 126 -15.69 -11.65 -2.56
C ARG A 126 -15.59 -10.89 -3.89
N LEU A 127 -14.45 -10.26 -4.13
CA LEU A 127 -14.18 -9.50 -5.36
C LEU A 127 -13.42 -10.30 -6.41
N GLY A 128 -13.13 -11.59 -6.16
CA GLY A 128 -12.37 -12.42 -7.08
C GLY A 128 -10.94 -11.92 -7.29
N ILE A 129 -10.30 -11.40 -6.24
CA ILE A 129 -8.87 -11.06 -6.23
C ILE A 129 -8.11 -12.31 -5.84
N ALA A 130 -7.25 -12.79 -6.73
CA ALA A 130 -6.47 -14.01 -6.51
C ALA A 130 -5.32 -13.78 -5.53
N ARG A 131 -4.94 -14.85 -4.83
CA ARG A 131 -3.77 -14.92 -3.95
C ARG A 131 -2.93 -16.15 -4.27
N GLY A 132 -1.61 -15.97 -4.28
CA GLY A 132 -0.65 -17.08 -4.39
C GLY A 132 -0.49 -17.81 -3.05
N LEU A 133 -0.69 -17.10 -1.92
CA LEU A 133 -0.56 -17.61 -0.55
C LEU A 133 -1.91 -17.54 0.21
N PRO A 134 -2.96 -18.27 -0.24
CA PRO A 134 -4.31 -18.14 0.31
C PRO A 134 -4.42 -18.56 1.78
N ASP A 135 -3.63 -19.54 2.21
CA ASP A 135 -3.68 -20.11 3.56
C ASP A 135 -2.86 -19.31 4.59
N MET A 136 -2.02 -18.35 4.11
CA MET A 136 -1.25 -17.49 5.00
C MET A 136 -2.15 -16.55 5.80
N ASN A 137 -1.74 -16.26 7.04
CA ASN A 137 -2.42 -15.31 7.93
C ASN A 137 -1.40 -14.65 8.88
N GLY A 138 -1.83 -13.62 9.63
CA GLY A 138 -0.94 -12.86 10.51
C GLY A 138 -0.26 -13.71 11.60
N TYR A 139 -0.89 -14.79 12.08
CA TYR A 139 -0.25 -15.71 13.02
C TYR A 139 0.91 -16.46 12.38
N MET A 140 0.72 -16.93 11.15
CA MET A 140 1.78 -17.60 10.39
C MET A 140 2.91 -16.62 10.03
N ALA A 141 2.59 -15.36 9.73
CA ALA A 141 3.58 -14.31 9.48
C ALA A 141 4.50 -14.12 10.72
N VAL A 142 3.91 -14.06 11.91
CA VAL A 142 4.69 -14.01 13.18
C VAL A 142 5.58 -15.24 13.34
N LYS A 143 5.07 -16.44 13.04
CA LYS A 143 5.85 -17.67 13.13
C LYS A 143 7.04 -17.65 12.17
N LEU A 144 6.81 -17.29 10.89
CA LEU A 144 7.88 -17.20 9.88
C LEU A 144 8.96 -16.20 10.28
N TRP A 145 8.56 -15.06 10.87
CA TRP A 145 9.52 -14.09 11.39
C TRP A 145 10.44 -14.70 12.45
N TRP A 146 9.87 -15.44 13.41
CA TRP A 146 10.68 -16.08 14.46
C TRP A 146 11.49 -17.27 13.97
N ASP A 147 11.01 -18.03 12.98
CA ASP A 147 11.80 -19.07 12.32
C ASP A 147 13.03 -18.44 11.64
N TYR A 148 12.88 -17.29 10.97
CA TYR A 148 14.01 -16.55 10.42
C TYR A 148 14.97 -16.05 11.50
N VAL A 149 14.48 -15.38 12.53
CA VAL A 149 15.33 -14.76 13.56
C VAL A 149 16.09 -15.79 14.38
N ASN A 150 15.41 -16.87 14.78
CA ASN A 150 15.99 -17.87 15.70
C ASN A 150 16.83 -18.93 14.99
N ASN A 151 16.49 -19.27 13.75
CA ASN A 151 17.07 -20.38 13.02
C ASN A 151 17.82 -19.95 11.75
N ASN A 152 17.87 -18.64 11.45
CA ASN A 152 18.38 -18.09 10.19
C ASN A 152 17.70 -18.73 8.97
N ASP A 153 16.40 -19.04 9.08
CA ASP A 153 15.60 -19.64 8.01
C ASP A 153 15.26 -18.61 6.93
N LEU A 154 16.09 -18.56 5.90
CA LEU A 154 15.91 -17.63 4.77
C LEU A 154 14.67 -17.95 3.94
N GLU A 155 14.20 -19.20 3.93
CA GLU A 155 12.96 -19.55 3.24
C GLU A 155 11.74 -19.02 3.99
N ALA A 156 11.74 -19.09 5.32
CA ALA A 156 10.72 -18.45 6.13
C ALA A 156 10.64 -16.92 5.87
N LEU A 157 11.80 -16.26 5.80
CA LEU A 157 11.85 -14.83 5.44
C LEU A 157 11.29 -14.58 4.03
N ARG A 158 11.67 -15.38 3.04
CA ARG A 158 11.21 -15.26 1.66
C ARG A 158 9.68 -15.37 1.58
N VAL A 159 9.09 -16.35 2.26
CA VAL A 159 7.63 -16.54 2.30
C VAL A 159 6.93 -15.36 3.00
N LEU A 160 7.50 -14.85 4.10
CA LEU A 160 6.99 -13.68 4.81
C LEU A 160 6.98 -12.43 3.92
N LEU A 161 8.08 -12.18 3.21
CA LEU A 161 8.17 -11.05 2.29
C LEU A 161 7.20 -11.19 1.11
N GLU A 162 7.04 -12.39 0.55
CA GLU A 162 6.06 -12.62 -0.52
C GLU A 162 4.63 -12.42 -0.04
N TYR A 163 4.33 -12.84 1.19
CA TYR A 163 3.01 -12.60 1.81
C TYR A 163 2.69 -11.10 1.93
N ASN A 164 3.60 -10.31 2.53
CA ASN A 164 3.43 -8.86 2.63
C ASN A 164 3.38 -8.18 1.24
N ARG A 165 4.22 -8.62 0.29
CA ARG A 165 4.19 -8.12 -1.09
C ARG A 165 2.83 -8.35 -1.75
N GLU A 166 2.24 -9.52 -1.53
CA GLU A 166 0.92 -9.86 -2.04
C GLU A 166 -0.16 -8.96 -1.43
N ASP A 167 -0.15 -8.75 -0.09
CA ASP A 167 -1.07 -7.84 0.58
C ASP A 167 -0.96 -6.42 0.00
N VAL A 168 0.26 -5.90 -0.15
CA VAL A 168 0.55 -4.58 -0.74
C VAL A 168 0.01 -4.46 -2.18
N MET A 169 0.31 -5.43 -3.04
CA MET A 169 -0.06 -5.34 -4.46
C MET A 169 -1.56 -5.58 -4.69
N ASN A 170 -2.17 -6.40 -3.85
CA ASN A 170 -3.63 -6.62 -3.90
C ASN A 170 -4.43 -5.37 -3.47
N LEU A 171 -3.85 -4.45 -2.69
CA LEU A 171 -4.48 -3.15 -2.42
C LEU A 171 -4.67 -2.33 -3.70
N HIS A 172 -3.74 -2.41 -4.65
CA HIS A 172 -3.89 -1.75 -5.95
C HIS A 172 -5.09 -2.35 -6.71
N VAL A 173 -5.14 -3.67 -6.84
CA VAL A 173 -6.25 -4.38 -7.50
C VAL A 173 -7.59 -4.07 -6.81
N LEU A 174 -7.59 -4.04 -5.48
CA LEU A 174 -8.77 -3.67 -4.68
C LEU A 174 -9.24 -2.24 -4.99
N ARG A 175 -8.31 -1.27 -4.99
CA ARG A 175 -8.62 0.13 -5.30
C ARG A 175 -9.28 0.27 -6.68
N GLU A 176 -8.74 -0.41 -7.70
CA GLU A 176 -9.29 -0.40 -9.06
C GLU A 176 -10.70 -1.02 -9.10
N LYS A 177 -10.90 -2.21 -8.48
CA LYS A 177 -12.22 -2.85 -8.40
C LYS A 177 -13.26 -2.01 -7.65
N LEU A 178 -12.82 -1.19 -6.69
CA LEU A 178 -13.67 -0.25 -5.99
C LEU A 178 -13.91 1.04 -6.78
N GLY A 179 -13.18 1.32 -7.85
CA GLY A 179 -13.25 2.60 -8.60
C GLY A 179 -12.92 3.81 -7.72
N VAL A 180 -11.98 3.65 -6.78
CA VAL A 180 -11.51 4.75 -5.92
C VAL A 180 -10.46 5.54 -6.69
N ALA A 181 -10.75 6.84 -6.90
CA ALA A 181 -9.90 7.77 -7.64
C ALA A 181 -8.72 8.25 -6.80
#